data_ca6545d49dd08f9b0987ed04ca4f884c
#
_entry.id   ca6545d49dd08f9b0987ed04ca4f884c
#
_cell.length_a   1.000
_cell.length_b   1.000
_cell.length_c   1.000
_cell.angle_alpha   90.00
_cell.angle_beta   90.00
_cell.angle_gamma   90.00
#
_symmetry.space_group_name_H-M   'P 1'
#
loop_
_entity.id
_entity.type
_entity.pdbx_description
1 polymer ?
#
loop_
_entity_poly.entity_id
_entity_poly.type
_entity_poly.pdbx_seq_one_letter_code
_entity_poly.pdbx_strand_id
1 'polypeptide(L)'
;NSTPAERINILDKVKINGNTPSINDVTIEVINDADPSPSGKVPDLDTTTGKIKVPAGVKPGTYTIQYKVCDKVSGEAKTCKTNSVTFTVAGNTIDAVQDDFTAHKVERSNTDAFVNDGTNDVNVLTNDKLDARTGLTTDLVTITPTVTNPNVSIDIVTGKVKVAANAPAGTHTVKYTIIEKGQTTASNEVEVKVVVTNKIELDHTAVISNPVTPSTDSTTPKEIGDVLDGTKLNGTKPTIGTGPNQVSITVINPATPQVAGDPVPELDGATGKVKIPAGVKPGNYNITYKVCDNATPQTCETTTITVQV
;
A
#
# COMPACT_ATOMS: atom_id res chain seq x y z
N ASN A 1 -24.83 4.27 -0.80
CA ASN A 1 -26.09 3.74 -1.35
C ASN A 1 -26.33 4.34 -2.74
N SER A 2 -26.18 3.55 -3.80
CA SER A 2 -26.28 4.03 -5.19
C SER A 2 -27.71 4.01 -5.76
N THR A 3 -28.65 3.38 -5.06
CA THR A 3 -30.06 3.25 -5.48
C THR A 3 -30.98 3.86 -4.44
N PRO A 4 -32.01 4.63 -4.87
CA PRO A 4 -33.05 5.11 -3.96
C PRO A 4 -33.76 3.93 -3.32
N ALA A 5 -33.95 3.99 -2.00
CA ALA A 5 -34.69 2.96 -1.27
C ALA A 5 -36.07 3.50 -0.82
N GLU A 6 -37.12 2.75 -1.08
CA GLU A 6 -38.43 2.96 -0.49
C GLU A 6 -38.48 2.26 0.87
N ARG A 7 -38.71 2.99 1.96
CA ARG A 7 -38.54 2.47 3.32
C ARG A 7 -39.83 2.35 4.12
N ILE A 8 -40.73 3.33 4.04
CA ILE A 8 -41.92 3.43 4.89
C ILE A 8 -43.08 3.93 4.05
N ASN A 9 -44.25 3.30 4.21
CA ASN A 9 -45.50 3.82 3.68
C ASN A 9 -46.29 4.47 4.85
N ILE A 10 -46.50 5.78 4.79
CA ILE A 10 -47.22 6.52 5.85
C ILE A 10 -48.65 6.05 6.00
N LEU A 11 -49.27 5.49 4.94
CA LEU A 11 -50.66 5.03 4.95
C LEU A 11 -50.87 3.82 5.87
N ASP A 12 -49.82 3.02 6.16
CA ASP A 12 -49.92 1.88 7.08
C ASP A 12 -50.35 2.30 8.50
N LYS A 13 -50.11 3.57 8.85
CA LYS A 13 -50.45 4.15 10.16
C LYS A 13 -51.69 5.06 10.12
N VAL A 14 -52.33 5.22 8.95
CA VAL A 14 -53.55 6.03 8.77
C VAL A 14 -54.77 5.13 8.85
N LYS A 15 -55.81 5.59 9.49
CA LYS A 15 -57.10 4.89 9.55
C LYS A 15 -58.23 5.85 9.15
N ILE A 16 -59.12 5.41 8.25
CA ILE A 16 -60.40 6.07 7.94
C ILE A 16 -61.52 5.08 8.32
N ASN A 17 -62.34 5.45 9.27
CA ASN A 17 -63.40 4.60 9.82
C ASN A 17 -62.88 3.22 10.25
N GLY A 18 -61.68 3.15 10.83
CA GLY A 18 -61.06 1.92 11.30
C GLY A 18 -60.27 1.13 10.25
N ASN A 19 -60.35 1.43 8.98
CA ASN A 19 -59.67 0.75 7.89
C ASN A 19 -58.45 1.51 7.38
N THR A 20 -57.40 0.81 6.95
CA THR A 20 -56.26 1.41 6.29
C THR A 20 -56.66 1.86 4.88
N PRO A 21 -56.53 3.16 4.55
CA PRO A 21 -56.90 3.65 3.25
C PRO A 21 -55.88 3.32 2.17
N SER A 22 -56.33 3.25 0.93
CA SER A 22 -55.45 3.29 -0.24
C SER A 22 -55.11 4.75 -0.59
N ILE A 23 -54.13 4.95 -1.46
CA ILE A 23 -53.76 6.29 -1.95
C ILE A 23 -54.89 6.96 -2.74
N ASN A 24 -55.81 6.16 -3.26
CA ASN A 24 -56.98 6.66 -3.99
C ASN A 24 -58.06 7.27 -3.05
N ASP A 25 -58.03 6.89 -1.77
CA ASP A 25 -59.01 7.32 -0.77
C ASP A 25 -58.58 8.59 -0.04
N VAL A 26 -57.34 9.04 -0.24
CA VAL A 26 -56.73 10.17 0.47
C VAL A 26 -55.99 11.14 -0.45
N THR A 27 -55.80 12.36 0.02
CA THR A 27 -54.82 13.31 -0.49
C THR A 27 -53.74 13.50 0.56
N ILE A 28 -52.48 13.55 0.12
CA ILE A 28 -51.31 13.79 0.99
C ILE A 28 -50.68 15.11 0.60
N GLU A 29 -50.34 15.93 1.59
CA GLU A 29 -49.64 17.19 1.45
C GLU A 29 -48.45 17.20 2.41
N VAL A 30 -47.25 17.53 1.94
CA VAL A 30 -46.06 17.73 2.80
C VAL A 30 -46.17 19.14 3.38
N ILE A 31 -46.10 19.24 4.71
CA ILE A 31 -46.13 20.52 5.45
C ILE A 31 -44.72 21.05 5.67
N ASN A 32 -43.82 20.15 6.16
CA ASN A 32 -42.43 20.45 6.31
C ASN A 32 -41.59 19.25 5.78
N ASP A 33 -40.64 19.57 4.92
CA ASP A 33 -39.68 18.60 4.42
C ASP A 33 -38.78 18.07 5.55
N ALA A 34 -38.02 17.05 5.25
CA ALA A 34 -37.10 16.46 6.21
C ALA A 34 -36.08 17.48 6.72
N ASP A 35 -36.00 17.64 8.05
CA ASP A 35 -35.05 18.50 8.73
C ASP A 35 -34.04 17.59 9.51
N PRO A 36 -32.75 17.93 9.58
CA PRO A 36 -32.07 19.12 9.07
C PRO A 36 -31.78 19.01 7.58
N SER A 37 -32.04 20.09 6.85
CA SER A 37 -31.63 20.29 5.47
C SER A 37 -30.31 21.08 5.45
N PRO A 38 -29.12 20.45 5.58
CA PRO A 38 -27.91 21.08 5.11
C PRO A 38 -27.90 20.92 3.59
N SER A 39 -27.29 21.82 2.87
CA SER A 39 -27.07 21.79 1.42
C SER A 39 -26.76 20.38 0.90
N GLY A 40 -27.78 19.59 0.55
CA GLY A 40 -27.64 18.18 0.16
C GLY A 40 -28.98 17.50 -0.05
N LYS A 41 -28.94 16.26 -0.54
CA LYS A 41 -30.12 15.44 -0.74
C LYS A 41 -30.73 15.04 0.60
N VAL A 42 -32.04 15.15 0.73
CA VAL A 42 -32.83 14.74 1.89
C VAL A 42 -33.82 13.65 1.49
N PRO A 43 -34.33 12.84 2.42
CA PRO A 43 -35.46 11.96 2.17
C PRO A 43 -36.70 12.77 1.78
N ASP A 44 -37.53 12.21 0.92
CA ASP A 44 -38.74 12.84 0.37
C ASP A 44 -39.96 11.94 0.54
N LEU A 45 -41.15 12.53 0.78
CA LEU A 45 -42.40 11.82 0.82
C LEU A 45 -43.09 11.95 -0.54
N ASP A 46 -43.18 10.84 -1.26
CA ASP A 46 -43.95 10.76 -2.49
C ASP A 46 -45.46 10.79 -2.17
N THR A 47 -46.05 11.95 -2.42
CA THR A 47 -47.47 12.19 -2.15
C THR A 47 -48.43 11.40 -3.05
N THR A 48 -47.92 10.82 -4.13
CA THR A 48 -48.70 9.99 -5.06
C THR A 48 -48.77 8.52 -4.64
N THR A 49 -47.84 8.07 -3.80
CA THR A 49 -47.77 6.69 -3.33
C THR A 49 -47.86 6.54 -1.81
N GLY A 50 -47.65 7.61 -1.06
CA GLY A 50 -47.55 7.61 0.39
C GLY A 50 -46.24 7.01 0.91
N LYS A 51 -45.26 6.79 0.04
CA LYS A 51 -43.96 6.16 0.40
C LYS A 51 -42.87 7.18 0.60
N ILE A 52 -42.02 6.93 1.60
CA ILE A 52 -40.80 7.72 1.82
C ILE A 52 -39.70 7.18 0.92
N LYS A 53 -39.13 8.03 0.10
CA LYS A 53 -37.96 7.77 -0.74
C LYS A 53 -36.71 8.33 -0.10
N VAL A 54 -35.64 7.53 -0.02
CA VAL A 54 -34.31 7.96 0.41
C VAL A 54 -33.41 7.98 -0.82
N PRO A 55 -33.14 9.17 -1.41
CA PRO A 55 -32.25 9.28 -2.57
C PRO A 55 -30.83 8.83 -2.25
N ALA A 56 -30.11 8.37 -3.26
CA ALA A 56 -28.68 8.08 -3.12
C ALA A 56 -27.90 9.34 -2.69
N GLY A 57 -27.01 9.18 -1.70
CA GLY A 57 -26.20 10.27 -1.15
C GLY A 57 -26.87 11.09 -0.04
N VAL A 58 -28.02 10.64 0.48
CA VAL A 58 -28.56 11.18 1.73
C VAL A 58 -27.64 10.82 2.89
N LYS A 59 -27.26 11.82 3.70
CA LYS A 59 -26.39 11.60 4.87
C LYS A 59 -27.07 10.73 5.93
N PRO A 60 -26.32 9.92 6.68
CA PRO A 60 -26.85 9.24 7.87
C PRO A 60 -27.38 10.25 8.89
N GLY A 61 -28.44 9.89 9.55
CA GLY A 61 -29.07 10.73 10.55
C GLY A 61 -30.53 10.41 10.75
N THR A 62 -31.16 11.10 11.70
CA THR A 62 -32.60 11.01 11.93
C THR A 62 -33.29 12.13 11.21
N TYR A 63 -34.32 11.79 10.45
CA TYR A 63 -35.10 12.69 9.62
C TYR A 63 -36.57 12.66 10.05
N THR A 64 -37.22 13.83 10.04
CA THR A 64 -38.64 13.97 10.34
C THR A 64 -39.32 14.70 9.21
N ILE A 65 -40.38 14.13 8.67
CA ILE A 65 -41.24 14.76 7.65
C ILE A 65 -42.60 15.00 8.29
N GLN A 66 -43.11 16.23 8.21
CA GLN A 66 -44.46 16.58 8.64
C GLN A 66 -45.38 16.63 7.43
N TYR A 67 -46.51 15.95 7.52
CA TYR A 67 -47.47 15.81 6.43
C TYR A 67 -48.91 15.90 6.92
N LYS A 68 -49.80 16.23 6.00
CA LYS A 68 -51.25 16.26 6.20
C LYS A 68 -51.92 15.24 5.28
N VAL A 69 -52.82 14.44 5.82
CA VAL A 69 -53.67 13.51 5.07
C VAL A 69 -55.09 13.94 5.22
N CYS A 70 -55.79 14.08 4.08
CA CYS A 70 -57.22 14.37 4.02
C CYS A 70 -57.95 13.23 3.28
N ASP A 71 -59.16 12.90 3.72
CA ASP A 71 -60.02 12.00 2.98
C ASP A 71 -60.49 12.62 1.64
N LYS A 72 -60.83 11.75 0.68
CA LYS A 72 -61.40 12.14 -0.64
C LYS A 72 -62.92 11.92 -0.70
N VAL A 73 -63.65 12.33 0.35
CA VAL A 73 -65.10 12.18 0.35
C VAL A 73 -65.68 13.21 -0.60
N SER A 74 -66.56 12.78 -1.53
CA SER A 74 -67.25 13.63 -2.45
C SER A 74 -68.55 14.17 -1.81
N GLY A 75 -68.71 15.51 -1.80
CA GLY A 75 -69.90 16.17 -1.34
C GLY A 75 -69.95 16.59 0.12
N GLU A 76 -68.92 16.28 0.93
CA GLU A 76 -68.82 16.67 2.33
C GLU A 76 -67.54 17.45 2.61
N ALA A 77 -67.41 18.04 3.81
CA ALA A 77 -66.19 18.72 4.24
C ALA A 77 -65.08 17.67 4.47
N LYS A 78 -63.95 17.82 3.78
CA LYS A 78 -62.81 16.95 3.92
C LYS A 78 -62.31 16.95 5.36
N THR A 79 -62.15 15.74 5.93
CA THR A 79 -61.48 15.58 7.22
C THR A 79 -59.97 15.42 7.01
N CYS A 80 -59.18 16.29 7.63
CA CYS A 80 -57.75 16.30 7.51
C CYS A 80 -57.09 16.09 8.89
N LYS A 81 -55.98 15.36 8.88
CA LYS A 81 -55.07 15.19 10.05
C LYS A 81 -53.64 15.46 9.65
N THR A 82 -52.95 16.24 10.51
CA THR A 82 -51.51 16.46 10.42
C THR A 82 -50.80 15.49 11.32
N ASN A 83 -49.70 14.91 10.82
CA ASN A 83 -48.85 14.01 11.58
C ASN A 83 -47.39 14.15 11.11
N SER A 84 -46.48 13.51 11.83
CA SER A 84 -45.06 13.45 11.47
C SER A 84 -44.60 12.01 11.42
N VAL A 85 -43.67 11.72 10.52
CA VAL A 85 -42.94 10.45 10.48
C VAL A 85 -41.48 10.74 10.75
N THR A 86 -40.92 10.04 11.74
CA THR A 86 -39.48 10.09 12.10
C THR A 86 -38.87 8.74 11.79
N PHE A 87 -37.71 8.75 11.13
CA PHE A 87 -36.96 7.54 10.78
C PHE A 87 -35.48 7.85 10.69
N THR A 88 -34.64 6.81 10.79
CA THR A 88 -33.19 6.92 10.72
C THR A 88 -32.67 6.37 9.40
N VAL A 89 -31.83 7.16 8.74
CA VAL A 89 -30.96 6.68 7.65
C VAL A 89 -29.65 6.23 8.27
N ALA A 90 -29.36 4.96 8.16
CA ALA A 90 -28.12 4.39 8.67
C ALA A 90 -26.91 4.85 7.83
N GLY A 91 -25.76 5.01 8.48
CA GLY A 91 -24.48 5.20 7.80
C GLY A 91 -24.01 3.93 7.10
N ASN A 92 -23.12 4.12 6.14
CA ASN A 92 -22.39 2.99 5.58
C ASN A 92 -21.45 2.42 6.65
N THR A 93 -21.19 1.12 6.60
CA THR A 93 -20.09 0.49 7.34
C THR A 93 -18.80 0.82 6.62
N ILE A 94 -17.81 1.32 7.36
CA ILE A 94 -16.49 1.61 6.83
C ILE A 94 -15.47 0.71 7.53
N ASP A 95 -14.65 -0.01 6.76
CA ASP A 95 -13.71 -1.00 7.24
C ASP A 95 -12.39 -0.84 6.48
N ALA A 96 -11.32 -0.50 7.20
CA ALA A 96 -9.98 -0.50 6.68
C ALA A 96 -9.40 -1.91 6.83
N VAL A 97 -8.65 -2.36 5.82
CA VAL A 97 -8.04 -3.69 5.77
C VAL A 97 -6.52 -3.53 5.74
N GLN A 98 -5.82 -4.32 6.54
CA GLN A 98 -4.36 -4.27 6.64
C GLN A 98 -3.70 -4.44 5.26
N ASP A 99 -2.63 -3.65 5.04
CA ASP A 99 -1.82 -3.66 3.82
C ASP A 99 -0.44 -4.25 4.08
N ASP A 100 -0.14 -5.37 3.47
CA ASP A 100 1.18 -5.99 3.53
C ASP A 100 1.86 -5.90 2.16
N PHE A 101 2.72 -4.90 1.99
CA PHE A 101 3.52 -4.69 0.78
C PHE A 101 4.95 -5.21 0.92
N THR A 102 5.23 -6.12 1.87
CA THR A 102 6.58 -6.65 2.12
C THR A 102 7.14 -7.46 0.95
N ALA A 103 6.28 -7.99 0.07
CA ALA A 103 6.67 -8.64 -1.17
C ALA A 103 7.19 -7.64 -2.24
N HIS A 104 6.76 -6.38 -2.18
CA HIS A 104 7.09 -5.31 -3.12
C HIS A 104 8.21 -4.44 -2.55
N LYS A 105 9.42 -5.02 -2.51
CA LYS A 105 10.59 -4.39 -1.92
C LYS A 105 10.98 -3.13 -2.67
N VAL A 106 11.30 -2.07 -1.94
CA VAL A 106 11.84 -0.82 -2.48
C VAL A 106 13.33 -0.76 -2.22
N GLU A 107 14.12 -0.66 -3.28
CA GLU A 107 15.56 -0.47 -3.16
C GLU A 107 15.87 0.96 -2.68
N ARG A 108 16.78 1.09 -1.72
CA ARG A 108 17.22 2.37 -1.18
C ARG A 108 17.72 3.30 -2.27
N SER A 109 17.21 4.53 -2.28
CA SER A 109 17.53 5.58 -3.25
C SER A 109 17.78 6.91 -2.55
N ASN A 110 18.47 7.82 -3.21
CA ASN A 110 18.64 9.21 -2.75
C ASN A 110 17.46 10.11 -3.12
N THR A 111 16.41 9.55 -3.74
CA THR A 111 15.15 10.21 -4.07
C THR A 111 13.99 9.44 -3.48
N ASP A 112 12.88 10.16 -3.22
CA ASP A 112 11.62 9.52 -2.84
C ASP A 112 11.16 8.56 -3.94
N ALA A 113 10.55 7.44 -3.54
CA ALA A 113 9.98 6.44 -4.44
C ALA A 113 8.62 5.98 -3.93
N PHE A 114 7.70 5.61 -4.84
CA PHE A 114 6.49 4.89 -4.49
C PHE A 114 6.74 3.38 -4.47
N VAL A 115 6.06 2.70 -3.54
CA VAL A 115 6.03 1.23 -3.55
C VAL A 115 5.26 0.78 -4.79
N ASN A 116 5.84 -0.15 -5.56
CA ASN A 116 5.28 -0.60 -6.84
C ASN A 116 5.18 -2.12 -6.87
N ASP A 117 4.09 -2.66 -7.43
CA ASP A 117 3.84 -4.10 -7.55
C ASP A 117 4.45 -4.73 -8.81
N GLY A 118 5.23 -3.95 -9.56
CA GLY A 118 5.79 -4.33 -10.87
C GLY A 118 4.99 -3.78 -12.05
N THR A 119 3.81 -3.25 -11.81
CA THR A 119 2.92 -2.68 -12.84
C THR A 119 2.45 -1.28 -12.45
N ASN A 120 2.01 -1.13 -11.19
CA ASN A 120 1.43 0.11 -10.66
C ASN A 120 1.97 0.41 -9.28
N ASP A 121 1.90 1.70 -8.89
CA ASP A 121 2.12 2.07 -7.50
C ASP A 121 1.00 1.51 -6.64
N VAL A 122 1.35 0.89 -5.51
CA VAL A 122 0.38 0.31 -4.58
C VAL A 122 -0.44 1.39 -3.89
N ASN A 123 -1.69 1.06 -3.57
CA ASN A 123 -2.64 1.98 -2.96
C ASN A 123 -3.35 1.30 -1.78
N VAL A 124 -3.32 1.93 -0.61
CA VAL A 124 -3.90 1.41 0.63
C VAL A 124 -5.42 1.27 0.58
N LEU A 125 -6.11 2.00 -0.31
CA LEU A 125 -7.58 1.96 -0.43
C LEU A 125 -8.10 0.78 -1.28
N THR A 126 -7.21 0.01 -1.91
CA THR A 126 -7.59 -1.03 -2.88
C THR A 126 -8.42 -2.14 -2.23
N ASN A 127 -8.07 -2.55 -1.02
CA ASN A 127 -8.69 -3.64 -0.25
C ASN A 127 -9.69 -3.14 0.80
N ASP A 128 -9.71 -1.84 1.10
CA ASP A 128 -10.63 -1.19 2.03
C ASP A 128 -12.07 -1.25 1.55
N LYS A 129 -13.02 -1.18 2.48
CA LYS A 129 -14.45 -1.38 2.20
C LYS A 129 -15.32 -0.23 2.72
N LEU A 130 -16.30 0.11 1.91
CA LEU A 130 -17.43 0.95 2.27
C LEU A 130 -18.70 0.13 1.97
N ASP A 131 -19.35 -0.42 2.99
CA ASP A 131 -20.30 -1.53 2.90
C ASP A 131 -19.66 -2.74 2.21
N ALA A 132 -20.24 -3.23 1.10
CA ALA A 132 -19.70 -4.32 0.29
C ALA A 132 -18.78 -3.84 -0.85
N ARG A 133 -18.54 -2.54 -0.99
CA ARG A 133 -17.74 -1.95 -2.06
C ARG A 133 -16.26 -1.96 -1.69
N THR A 134 -15.42 -2.48 -2.57
CA THR A 134 -13.96 -2.40 -2.53
C THR A 134 -13.44 -1.43 -3.60
N GLY A 135 -12.13 -1.22 -3.64
CA GLY A 135 -11.49 -0.33 -4.60
C GLY A 135 -11.93 1.13 -4.36
N LEU A 136 -11.79 1.57 -3.12
CA LEU A 136 -12.14 2.93 -2.73
C LEU A 136 -11.15 3.93 -3.33
N THR A 137 -11.59 5.17 -3.42
CA THR A 137 -10.76 6.30 -3.88
C THR A 137 -10.85 7.43 -2.86
N THR A 138 -9.89 8.34 -2.93
CA THR A 138 -9.88 9.55 -2.09
C THR A 138 -11.02 10.51 -2.40
N ASP A 139 -11.83 10.28 -3.44
CA ASP A 139 -13.09 10.99 -3.67
C ASP A 139 -14.20 10.52 -2.73
N LEU A 140 -14.14 9.29 -2.25
CA LEU A 140 -15.15 8.67 -1.38
C LEU A 140 -14.77 8.75 0.10
N VAL A 141 -13.48 8.66 0.41
CA VAL A 141 -12.98 8.61 1.78
C VAL A 141 -11.83 9.59 1.99
N THR A 142 -11.58 9.91 3.26
CA THR A 142 -10.41 10.66 3.72
C THR A 142 -9.51 9.70 4.48
N ILE A 143 -8.23 9.65 4.14
CA ILE A 143 -7.21 8.87 4.84
C ILE A 143 -6.65 9.72 5.99
N THR A 144 -6.57 9.14 7.18
CA THR A 144 -5.99 9.79 8.35
C THR A 144 -4.87 8.91 8.92
N PRO A 145 -3.59 9.25 8.70
CA PRO A 145 -2.48 8.56 9.35
C PRO A 145 -2.56 8.70 10.88
N THR A 146 -2.43 7.61 11.60
CA THR A 146 -2.50 7.54 13.07
C THR A 146 -1.13 7.28 13.70
N VAL A 147 -0.28 6.50 12.99
CA VAL A 147 1.13 6.31 13.33
C VAL A 147 1.97 6.71 12.13
N THR A 148 2.85 7.68 12.32
CA THR A 148 3.75 8.21 11.29
C THR A 148 5.14 7.57 11.39
N ASN A 149 5.83 7.50 10.25
CA ASN A 149 7.21 7.02 10.13
C ASN A 149 7.95 7.96 9.18
N PRO A 150 9.12 8.51 9.56
CA PRO A 150 9.85 9.43 8.68
C PRO A 150 10.35 8.78 7.38
N ASN A 151 10.46 7.46 7.35
CA ASN A 151 11.01 6.70 6.22
C ASN A 151 9.92 6.24 5.23
N VAL A 152 8.66 6.12 5.70
CA VAL A 152 7.52 5.66 4.89
C VAL A 152 6.29 6.47 5.24
N SER A 153 5.52 6.87 4.25
CA SER A 153 4.29 7.64 4.43
C SER A 153 3.21 7.22 3.44
N ILE A 154 1.96 7.54 3.77
CA ILE A 154 0.84 7.42 2.84
C ILE A 154 0.58 8.81 2.26
N ASP A 155 0.56 8.92 0.94
CA ASP A 155 0.06 10.11 0.26
C ASP A 155 -1.47 10.17 0.43
N ILE A 156 -1.94 11.04 1.29
CA ILE A 156 -3.37 11.16 1.63
C ILE A 156 -4.25 11.66 0.47
N VAL A 157 -3.64 12.21 -0.58
CA VAL A 157 -4.35 12.69 -1.77
C VAL A 157 -4.60 11.57 -2.76
N THR A 158 -3.66 10.62 -2.86
CA THR A 158 -3.71 9.54 -3.85
C THR A 158 -3.93 8.16 -3.24
N GLY A 159 -3.67 7.97 -1.95
CA GLY A 159 -3.65 6.67 -1.27
C GLY A 159 -2.39 5.85 -1.52
N LYS A 160 -1.42 6.37 -2.27
CA LYS A 160 -0.18 5.67 -2.60
C LYS A 160 0.79 5.64 -1.42
N VAL A 161 1.61 4.59 -1.35
CA VAL A 161 2.62 4.43 -0.29
C VAL A 161 3.97 4.90 -0.81
N LYS A 162 4.57 5.85 -0.09
CA LYS A 162 5.83 6.51 -0.45
C LYS A 162 6.94 6.13 0.53
N VAL A 163 8.10 5.78 -0.01
CA VAL A 163 9.36 5.60 0.72
C VAL A 163 10.19 6.87 0.56
N ALA A 164 10.67 7.41 1.67
CA ALA A 164 11.49 8.62 1.67
C ALA A 164 12.91 8.36 1.13
N ALA A 165 13.53 9.40 0.57
CA ALA A 165 14.92 9.37 0.17
C ALA A 165 15.83 8.92 1.34
N ASN A 166 16.77 8.05 1.05
CA ASN A 166 17.73 7.48 2.02
C ASN A 166 17.09 6.71 3.19
N ALA A 167 15.84 6.27 3.07
CA ALA A 167 15.23 5.39 4.06
C ALA A 167 16.16 4.18 4.34
N PRO A 168 16.45 3.84 5.60
CA PRO A 168 17.31 2.71 5.92
C PRO A 168 16.67 1.39 5.50
N ALA A 169 17.49 0.40 5.15
CA ALA A 169 17.00 -0.95 4.88
C ALA A 169 16.34 -1.55 6.13
N GLY A 170 15.25 -2.24 5.94
CA GLY A 170 14.44 -2.83 7.01
C GLY A 170 12.95 -2.85 6.69
N THR A 171 12.16 -3.35 7.64
CA THR A 171 10.71 -3.28 7.58
C THR A 171 10.23 -2.00 8.26
N HIS A 172 9.43 -1.22 7.56
CA HIS A 172 8.84 0.02 8.03
C HIS A 172 7.33 -0.12 8.11
N THR A 173 6.75 0.48 9.14
CA THR A 173 5.32 0.42 9.40
C THR A 173 4.76 1.83 9.59
N VAL A 174 3.59 2.08 9.02
CA VAL A 174 2.71 3.21 9.31
C VAL A 174 1.31 2.68 9.58
N LYS A 175 0.45 3.48 10.23
CA LYS A 175 -0.95 3.10 10.46
C LYS A 175 -1.88 4.22 10.04
N TYR A 176 -3.10 3.83 9.66
CA TYR A 176 -4.12 4.78 9.25
C TYR A 176 -5.53 4.32 9.60
N THR A 177 -6.45 5.24 9.54
CA THR A 177 -7.90 5.04 9.49
C THR A 177 -8.44 5.72 8.25
N ILE A 178 -9.63 5.32 7.82
CA ILE A 178 -10.38 6.02 6.76
C ILE A 178 -11.72 6.52 7.31
N ILE A 179 -12.19 7.63 6.75
CA ILE A 179 -13.48 8.24 7.08
C ILE A 179 -14.22 8.48 5.77
N GLU A 180 -15.48 8.04 5.66
CA GLU A 180 -16.33 8.37 4.52
C GLU A 180 -16.50 9.89 4.42
N LYS A 181 -16.32 10.46 3.23
CA LYS A 181 -16.46 11.91 3.04
C LYS A 181 -17.84 12.43 3.48
N GLY A 182 -17.79 13.44 4.32
CA GLY A 182 -18.99 14.03 4.90
C GLY A 182 -19.52 13.32 6.15
N GLN A 183 -18.83 12.28 6.63
CA GLN A 183 -19.09 11.61 7.90
C GLN A 183 -18.01 11.95 8.94
N THR A 184 -18.23 11.53 10.18
CA THR A 184 -17.30 11.73 11.30
C THR A 184 -16.80 10.43 11.90
N THR A 185 -17.42 9.28 11.57
CA THR A 185 -17.06 7.98 12.09
C THR A 185 -15.89 7.43 11.28
N ALA A 186 -14.78 7.15 11.97
CA ALA A 186 -13.62 6.50 11.39
C ALA A 186 -13.79 4.97 11.36
N SER A 187 -13.05 4.32 10.44
CA SER A 187 -12.85 2.87 10.43
C SER A 187 -12.05 2.42 11.66
N ASN A 188 -11.86 1.10 11.78
CA ASN A 188 -10.77 0.51 12.55
C ASN A 188 -9.41 1.05 12.08
N GLU A 189 -8.40 1.06 12.97
CA GLU A 189 -7.01 1.36 12.64
C GLU A 189 -6.35 0.12 12.03
N VAL A 190 -5.61 0.30 10.94
CA VAL A 190 -4.87 -0.76 10.26
C VAL A 190 -3.42 -0.38 10.00
N GLU A 191 -2.60 -1.41 9.76
CA GLU A 191 -1.17 -1.30 9.55
C GLU A 191 -0.82 -1.45 8.07
N VAL A 192 0.15 -0.63 7.61
CA VAL A 192 0.80 -0.76 6.31
C VAL A 192 2.24 -1.16 6.55
N LYS A 193 2.68 -2.27 5.95
CA LYS A 193 4.07 -2.78 6.03
C LYS A 193 4.78 -2.65 4.70
N VAL A 194 6.00 -2.10 4.74
CA VAL A 194 6.87 -1.90 3.59
C VAL A 194 8.28 -2.39 3.92
N VAL A 195 8.93 -3.02 2.97
CA VAL A 195 10.33 -3.43 3.08
C VAL A 195 11.20 -2.54 2.18
N VAL A 196 12.21 -1.92 2.78
CA VAL A 196 13.29 -1.22 2.08
C VAL A 196 14.51 -2.12 2.10
N THR A 197 15.18 -2.28 0.95
CA THR A 197 16.43 -3.04 0.82
C THR A 197 17.60 -2.13 0.52
N ASN A 198 18.80 -2.55 0.88
CA ASN A 198 20.00 -1.87 0.39
C ASN A 198 20.18 -2.12 -1.10
N LYS A 199 20.91 -1.23 -1.76
CA LYS A 199 21.37 -1.38 -3.13
C LYS A 199 22.82 -1.84 -3.13
N ILE A 200 23.10 -3.00 -3.74
CA ILE A 200 24.44 -3.50 -4.00
C ILE A 200 24.71 -3.37 -5.49
N GLU A 201 25.79 -2.69 -5.85
CA GLU A 201 26.26 -2.55 -7.22
C GLU A 201 27.62 -3.22 -7.33
N LEU A 202 27.81 -4.10 -8.33
CA LEU A 202 29.03 -4.83 -8.59
C LEU A 202 29.55 -4.49 -9.99
N ASP A 203 30.59 -3.66 -10.08
CA ASP A 203 31.32 -3.35 -11.32
C ASP A 203 32.77 -3.78 -11.17
N HIS A 204 33.11 -4.93 -11.76
CA HIS A 204 34.43 -5.54 -11.65
C HIS A 204 35.21 -5.49 -12.95
N THR A 205 34.78 -4.70 -13.92
CA THR A 205 35.44 -4.58 -15.22
C THR A 205 36.89 -4.11 -15.16
N ALA A 206 37.24 -3.35 -14.11
CA ALA A 206 38.58 -2.77 -13.92
C ALA A 206 39.28 -3.21 -12.60
N VAL A 207 38.67 -4.15 -11.83
CA VAL A 207 39.23 -4.57 -10.52
C VAL A 207 40.57 -5.31 -10.66
N ILE A 208 40.75 -6.03 -11.78
CA ILE A 208 42.00 -6.74 -12.09
C ILE A 208 42.55 -6.19 -13.40
N SER A 209 43.80 -5.73 -13.36
CA SER A 209 44.50 -5.28 -14.58
C SER A 209 45.04 -6.51 -15.35
N ASN A 210 44.18 -7.11 -16.16
CA ASN A 210 44.52 -8.26 -16.99
C ASN A 210 45.37 -7.86 -18.23
N PRO A 211 46.34 -8.67 -18.71
CA PRO A 211 46.76 -9.94 -18.11
C PRO A 211 47.65 -9.72 -16.88
N VAL A 212 47.64 -10.71 -15.96
CA VAL A 212 48.47 -10.72 -14.75
C VAL A 212 49.59 -11.75 -14.86
N THR A 213 50.67 -11.55 -14.12
CA THR A 213 51.73 -12.51 -14.00
C THR A 213 51.67 -13.20 -12.63
N PRO A 214 51.94 -14.54 -12.54
CA PRO A 214 52.00 -15.24 -11.28
C PRO A 214 53.01 -14.63 -10.31
N SER A 215 52.91 -14.98 -9.02
CA SER A 215 53.94 -14.65 -8.04
C SER A 215 55.25 -15.30 -8.44
N THR A 216 56.36 -14.61 -8.21
CA THR A 216 57.71 -15.17 -8.34
C THR A 216 58.17 -15.81 -7.03
N ASP A 217 57.47 -15.52 -5.92
CA ASP A 217 57.72 -16.12 -4.61
C ASP A 217 56.79 -17.30 -4.40
N SER A 218 57.39 -18.50 -4.18
CA SER A 218 56.61 -19.74 -3.98
C SER A 218 55.90 -19.80 -2.63
N THR A 219 56.23 -18.91 -1.71
CA THR A 219 55.63 -18.85 -0.35
C THR A 219 54.58 -17.78 -0.18
N THR A 220 54.60 -16.71 -1.00
CA THR A 220 53.74 -15.57 -0.86
C THR A 220 52.97 -15.29 -2.16
N PRO A 221 51.65 -15.55 -2.22
CA PRO A 221 50.82 -15.18 -3.37
C PRO A 221 50.86 -13.66 -3.62
N LYS A 222 50.92 -13.27 -4.89
CA LYS A 222 50.86 -11.86 -5.30
C LYS A 222 49.42 -11.37 -5.28
N GLU A 223 49.15 -10.25 -4.62
CA GLU A 223 47.85 -9.55 -4.72
C GLU A 223 47.71 -8.90 -6.10
N ILE A 224 46.56 -9.09 -6.77
CA ILE A 224 46.28 -8.63 -8.13
C ILE A 224 45.02 -7.76 -8.22
N GLY A 225 44.27 -7.65 -7.15
CA GLY A 225 43.06 -6.80 -7.10
C GLY A 225 42.31 -6.94 -5.78
N ASP A 226 41.31 -6.07 -5.62
CA ASP A 226 40.41 -6.04 -4.48
C ASP A 226 38.97 -5.91 -5.01
N VAL A 227 38.15 -6.90 -4.81
CA VAL A 227 36.75 -6.87 -5.31
C VAL A 227 35.90 -5.77 -4.67
N LEU A 228 36.31 -5.23 -3.51
CA LEU A 228 35.65 -4.07 -2.91
C LEU A 228 35.83 -2.78 -3.72
N ASP A 229 36.87 -2.68 -4.59
CA ASP A 229 37.06 -1.51 -5.46
C ASP A 229 35.95 -1.38 -6.51
N GLY A 230 35.34 -2.52 -6.92
CA GLY A 230 34.20 -2.57 -7.81
C GLY A 230 32.84 -2.76 -7.10
N THR A 231 32.82 -2.73 -5.77
CA THR A 231 31.62 -2.95 -4.98
C THR A 231 31.12 -1.62 -4.39
N LYS A 232 29.82 -1.36 -4.53
CA LYS A 232 29.17 -0.25 -3.83
C LYS A 232 27.97 -0.76 -3.05
N LEU A 233 27.83 -0.29 -1.82
CA LEU A 233 26.65 -0.46 -0.98
C LEU A 233 26.02 0.94 -0.82
N ASN A 234 24.82 1.12 -1.39
CA ASN A 234 24.14 2.40 -1.43
C ASN A 234 25.01 3.54 -1.99
N GLY A 235 25.74 3.24 -3.07
CA GLY A 235 26.61 4.19 -3.78
C GLY A 235 27.99 4.41 -3.17
N THR A 236 28.34 3.79 -2.03
CA THR A 236 29.65 3.94 -1.37
C THR A 236 30.41 2.61 -1.31
N LYS A 237 31.76 2.66 -1.39
CA LYS A 237 32.61 1.47 -1.21
C LYS A 237 32.42 0.93 0.22
N PRO A 238 31.99 -0.35 0.41
CA PRO A 238 31.84 -0.93 1.73
C PRO A 238 33.17 -1.43 2.29
N THR A 239 33.14 -1.85 3.56
CA THR A 239 34.18 -2.67 4.18
C THR A 239 33.61 -4.05 4.52
N ILE A 240 34.47 -5.05 4.76
CA ILE A 240 34.02 -6.37 5.21
C ILE A 240 33.75 -6.35 6.71
N GLY A 241 32.65 -6.96 7.12
CA GLY A 241 32.24 -7.06 8.52
C GLY A 241 30.74 -7.25 8.71
N THR A 242 30.24 -6.98 9.92
CA THR A 242 28.84 -7.21 10.32
C THR A 242 28.04 -5.93 10.60
N GLY A 243 28.64 -4.77 10.38
CA GLY A 243 27.99 -3.46 10.60
C GLY A 243 27.06 -3.04 9.45
N PRO A 244 26.32 -1.94 9.61
CA PRO A 244 25.28 -1.52 8.65
C PRO A 244 25.80 -1.07 7.28
N ASN A 245 27.08 -0.64 7.20
CA ASN A 245 27.74 -0.25 5.94
C ASN A 245 28.82 -1.26 5.53
N GLN A 246 28.72 -2.48 6.05
CA GLN A 246 29.66 -3.55 5.80
C GLN A 246 28.98 -4.67 5.02
N VAL A 247 29.82 -5.48 4.35
CA VAL A 247 29.37 -6.62 3.55
C VAL A 247 30.13 -7.88 3.94
N SER A 248 29.55 -9.02 3.63
CA SER A 248 30.22 -10.30 3.63
C SER A 248 30.47 -10.78 2.19
N ILE A 249 31.59 -11.45 1.96
CA ILE A 249 31.92 -12.04 0.66
C ILE A 249 32.00 -13.56 0.82
N THR A 250 31.32 -14.28 -0.05
CA THR A 250 31.34 -15.75 -0.09
C THR A 250 31.71 -16.22 -1.49
N VAL A 251 32.80 -16.96 -1.63
CA VAL A 251 33.16 -17.61 -2.90
C VAL A 251 32.21 -18.78 -3.14
N ILE A 252 31.52 -18.74 -4.28
CA ILE A 252 30.55 -19.78 -4.69
C ILE A 252 31.25 -20.81 -5.55
N ASN A 253 31.96 -20.37 -6.60
CA ASN A 253 32.72 -21.23 -7.47
C ASN A 253 34.17 -20.70 -7.52
N PRO A 254 35.14 -21.37 -6.91
CA PRO A 254 36.56 -21.02 -7.03
C PRO A 254 37.05 -21.28 -8.46
N ALA A 255 38.17 -20.68 -8.80
CA ALA A 255 38.85 -20.96 -10.06
C ALA A 255 39.18 -22.46 -10.20
N THR A 256 39.00 -23.00 -11.40
CA THR A 256 39.24 -24.41 -11.69
C THR A 256 40.66 -24.58 -12.29
N PRO A 257 41.50 -25.47 -11.76
CA PRO A 257 42.81 -25.75 -12.32
C PRO A 257 42.68 -26.44 -13.68
N GLN A 258 43.62 -26.15 -14.60
CA GLN A 258 43.66 -26.80 -15.93
C GLN A 258 44.07 -28.27 -15.81
N VAL A 259 44.94 -28.57 -14.86
CA VAL A 259 45.33 -29.93 -14.49
C VAL A 259 45.13 -30.06 -12.99
N ALA A 260 44.61 -31.20 -12.55
CA ALA A 260 44.33 -31.44 -11.14
C ALA A 260 45.63 -31.26 -10.30
N GLY A 261 45.53 -30.39 -9.29
CA GLY A 261 46.66 -30.05 -8.41
C GLY A 261 47.48 -28.82 -8.82
N ASP A 262 47.22 -28.23 -10.01
CA ASP A 262 47.87 -26.97 -10.38
C ASP A 262 47.32 -25.82 -9.52
N PRO A 263 48.18 -24.84 -9.15
CA PRO A 263 47.73 -23.64 -8.45
C PRO A 263 46.83 -22.80 -9.34
N VAL A 264 45.89 -22.10 -8.71
CA VAL A 264 44.90 -21.20 -9.38
C VAL A 264 44.84 -19.86 -8.66
N PRO A 265 44.35 -18.78 -9.31
CA PRO A 265 44.01 -17.55 -8.60
C PRO A 265 42.93 -17.80 -7.55
N GLU A 266 42.99 -17.07 -6.43
CA GLU A 266 42.07 -17.21 -5.30
C GLU A 266 41.49 -15.87 -4.88
N LEU A 267 40.23 -15.86 -4.49
CA LEU A 267 39.57 -14.73 -3.80
C LEU A 267 39.50 -15.06 -2.30
N ASP A 268 40.16 -14.23 -1.51
CA ASP A 268 40.05 -14.25 -0.06
C ASP A 268 38.78 -13.53 0.41
N GLY A 269 37.74 -14.28 0.78
CA GLY A 269 36.45 -13.73 1.22
C GLY A 269 36.53 -12.92 2.52
N ALA A 270 37.58 -13.10 3.33
CA ALA A 270 37.74 -12.34 4.57
C ALA A 270 38.34 -10.92 4.32
N THR A 271 39.03 -10.73 3.20
CA THR A 271 39.74 -9.49 2.87
C THR A 271 39.27 -8.82 1.58
N GLY A 272 38.57 -9.56 0.71
CA GLY A 272 38.17 -9.10 -0.64
C GLY A 272 39.32 -9.12 -1.66
N LYS A 273 40.49 -9.59 -1.24
CA LYS A 273 41.72 -9.59 -2.07
C LYS A 273 41.74 -10.76 -3.04
N VAL A 274 42.04 -10.47 -4.30
CA VAL A 274 42.33 -11.49 -5.31
C VAL A 274 43.84 -11.69 -5.37
N LYS A 275 44.28 -12.95 -5.21
CA LYS A 275 45.68 -13.33 -5.13
C LYS A 275 46.01 -14.36 -6.19
N ILE A 276 47.24 -14.31 -6.72
CA ILE A 276 47.76 -15.29 -7.66
C ILE A 276 49.02 -15.94 -7.10
N PRO A 277 49.00 -17.26 -6.82
CA PRO A 277 50.17 -18.01 -6.39
C PRO A 277 51.25 -18.13 -7.49
N ALA A 278 52.45 -18.57 -7.10
CA ALA A 278 53.45 -18.98 -8.06
C ALA A 278 53.02 -20.25 -8.81
N GLY A 279 53.47 -20.37 -10.06
CA GLY A 279 53.25 -21.57 -10.86
C GLY A 279 51.86 -21.70 -11.51
N VAL A 280 50.97 -20.69 -11.38
CA VAL A 280 49.71 -20.68 -12.11
C VAL A 280 49.99 -20.69 -13.61
N LYS A 281 49.33 -21.58 -14.35
CA LYS A 281 49.50 -21.72 -15.80
C LYS A 281 48.83 -20.58 -16.57
N PRO A 282 49.32 -20.19 -17.76
CA PRO A 282 48.62 -19.25 -18.62
C PRO A 282 47.20 -19.74 -18.95
N GLY A 283 46.23 -18.83 -18.88
CA GLY A 283 44.81 -19.12 -19.18
C GLY A 283 43.85 -18.13 -18.51
N ASN A 284 42.58 -18.38 -18.72
CA ASN A 284 41.49 -17.60 -18.12
C ASN A 284 40.89 -18.41 -16.93
N TYR A 285 40.80 -17.78 -15.79
CA TYR A 285 40.28 -18.35 -14.56
C TYR A 285 39.09 -17.53 -14.06
N ASN A 286 37.95 -18.18 -13.88
CA ASN A 286 36.73 -17.53 -13.40
C ASN A 286 36.52 -17.84 -11.91
N ILE A 287 36.23 -16.80 -11.13
CA ILE A 287 35.87 -16.94 -9.71
C ILE A 287 34.50 -16.30 -9.55
N THR A 288 33.48 -17.11 -9.20
CA THR A 288 32.15 -16.65 -8.89
C THR A 288 32.00 -16.48 -7.40
N TYR A 289 31.50 -15.31 -6.98
CA TYR A 289 31.30 -15.01 -5.58
C TYR A 289 30.02 -14.17 -5.36
N LYS A 290 29.57 -14.15 -4.11
CA LYS A 290 28.40 -13.43 -3.65
C LYS A 290 28.82 -12.39 -2.61
N VAL A 291 28.25 -11.19 -2.74
CA VAL A 291 28.37 -10.10 -1.77
C VAL A 291 27.01 -9.90 -1.12
N CYS A 292 26.94 -9.91 0.20
CA CYS A 292 25.71 -9.67 0.95
C CYS A 292 25.88 -8.54 1.96
N ASP A 293 24.85 -7.72 2.15
CA ASP A 293 24.77 -6.78 3.26
C ASP A 293 24.43 -7.48 4.59
N ASN A 294 24.25 -6.69 5.65
CA ASN A 294 23.86 -7.17 6.98
C ASN A 294 22.47 -6.68 7.41
N ALA A 295 21.65 -6.22 6.47
CA ALA A 295 20.28 -5.77 6.76
C ALA A 295 19.32 -6.95 6.98
N THR A 296 18.16 -6.67 7.51
CA THR A 296 17.05 -7.62 7.61
C THR A 296 15.80 -7.00 6.96
N PRO A 297 15.33 -7.53 5.81
CA PRO A 297 15.88 -8.68 5.10
C PRO A 297 17.23 -8.39 4.43
N GLN A 298 18.07 -9.42 4.32
CA GLN A 298 19.38 -9.32 3.70
C GLN A 298 19.27 -9.19 2.17
N THR A 299 20.11 -8.34 1.59
CA THR A 299 20.30 -8.21 0.13
C THR A 299 21.63 -8.82 -0.27
N CYS A 300 21.64 -9.61 -1.34
CA CYS A 300 22.82 -10.23 -1.88
C CYS A 300 22.86 -10.10 -3.41
N GLU A 301 24.07 -9.86 -3.94
CA GLU A 301 24.36 -9.88 -5.36
C GLU A 301 25.46 -10.86 -5.68
N THR A 302 25.38 -11.51 -6.84
CA THR A 302 26.36 -12.53 -7.29
C THR A 302 27.00 -12.08 -8.60
N THR A 303 28.32 -12.24 -8.71
CA THR A 303 29.07 -11.92 -9.92
C THR A 303 30.25 -12.87 -10.13
N THR A 304 30.89 -12.74 -11.29
CA THR A 304 32.08 -13.51 -11.65
C THR A 304 33.18 -12.57 -12.10
N ILE A 305 34.37 -12.69 -11.52
CA ILE A 305 35.58 -12.05 -12.05
C ILE A 305 36.39 -13.05 -12.89
N THR A 306 37.06 -12.55 -13.93
CA THR A 306 37.97 -13.33 -14.76
C THR A 306 39.39 -12.84 -14.56
N VAL A 307 40.27 -13.76 -14.18
CA VAL A 307 41.70 -13.52 -14.09
C VAL A 307 42.38 -14.13 -15.31
N GLN A 308 42.98 -13.29 -16.14
CA GLN A 308 43.74 -13.72 -17.31
C GLN A 308 45.22 -13.77 -16.96
N VAL A 309 45.80 -14.92 -17.05
CA VAL A 309 47.23 -15.18 -16.75
C VAL A 309 48.01 -15.36 -18.02
#